data_17e49cc004d091e03515fb1838e8cb27
#
_entry.id   17e49cc004d091e03515fb1838e8cb27
#
_cell.length_a   1.000
_cell.length_b   1.000
_cell.length_c   1.000
_cell.angle_alpha   90.00
_cell.angle_beta   90.00
_cell.angle_gamma   90.00
#
_symmetry.space_group_name_H-M   'P 1'
#
loop_
_entity.id
_entity.type
_entity.pdbx_description
1 polymer ?
#
loop_
_entity_poly.entity_id
_entity_poly.type
_entity_poly.pdbx_seq_one_letter_code
_entity_poly.pdbx_strand_id
1 'polypeptide(L)'
;MLVFIKILDKLKLFFILFILSSNSVFASVNDNEICKKTISNIESLTDIPKNLLLGIGKTESGRVLKSKKLIVWPWTVNHSGKSLFFDNQKQMKKYVLKHVLKGDNNLDVGCMQINLKWHKHNFKKINDMISPEPNVSYAASFLLQLKKKYGNWNEAIKFYHSSDPIKNKPYLKKVLNFWKNEDNKPTYLVDKIKTNKNKLMKVVSESTSLRDRQPFLSARWEKVTFFRKIFLEK
;
A
#
# COMPACT_ATOMS: atom_id res chain seq x y z
N MET A 1 -45.99 -4.93 -43.64
CA MET A 1 -46.07 -5.22 -42.17
C MET A 1 -45.04 -6.28 -41.74
N LEU A 2 -44.95 -7.42 -42.39
CA LEU A 2 -44.01 -8.52 -42.03
C LEU A 2 -42.51 -8.17 -42.12
N VAL A 3 -42.08 -7.29 -43.01
CA VAL A 3 -40.68 -6.88 -43.20
C VAL A 3 -40.20 -5.99 -42.00
N PHE A 4 -41.05 -5.12 -41.51
CA PHE A 4 -40.76 -4.24 -40.38
C PHE A 4 -40.56 -5.00 -39.07
N ILE A 5 -41.33 -6.09 -38.85
CA ILE A 5 -41.20 -6.95 -37.67
C ILE A 5 -39.83 -7.65 -37.63
N LYS A 6 -39.41 -8.19 -38.79
CA LYS A 6 -38.08 -8.86 -38.87
C LYS A 6 -36.89 -7.93 -38.67
N ILE A 7 -37.02 -6.65 -39.01
CA ILE A 7 -35.97 -5.65 -38.77
C ILE A 7 -35.89 -5.29 -37.27
N LEU A 8 -37.02 -5.13 -36.58
CA LEU A 8 -37.06 -4.86 -35.14
C LEU A 8 -36.48 -6.03 -34.33
N ASP A 9 -36.75 -7.28 -34.73
CA ASP A 9 -36.20 -8.45 -34.03
C ASP A 9 -34.68 -8.56 -34.20
N LYS A 10 -34.15 -8.25 -35.37
CA LYS A 10 -32.70 -8.20 -35.64
C LYS A 10 -32.04 -7.06 -34.83
N LEU A 11 -32.67 -5.90 -34.70
CA LEU A 11 -32.17 -4.79 -33.87
C LEU A 11 -32.16 -5.15 -32.38
N LYS A 12 -33.19 -5.81 -31.87
CA LYS A 12 -33.26 -6.30 -30.50
C LYS A 12 -32.17 -7.33 -30.22
N LEU A 13 -31.94 -8.27 -31.11
CA LEU A 13 -30.90 -9.28 -30.99
C LEU A 13 -29.49 -8.65 -30.98
N PHE A 14 -29.26 -7.63 -31.83
CA PHE A 14 -28.00 -6.88 -31.87
C PHE A 14 -27.76 -6.10 -30.60
N PHE A 15 -28.80 -5.50 -30.01
CA PHE A 15 -28.72 -4.76 -28.76
C PHE A 15 -28.45 -5.68 -27.55
N ILE A 16 -29.04 -6.87 -27.54
CA ILE A 16 -28.81 -7.89 -26.50
C ILE A 16 -27.38 -8.42 -26.61
N LEU A 17 -26.85 -8.68 -27.81
CA LEU A 17 -25.47 -9.08 -28.04
C LEU A 17 -24.45 -7.99 -27.63
N PHE A 18 -24.80 -6.71 -27.86
CA PHE A 18 -23.95 -5.58 -27.46
C PHE A 18 -23.88 -5.41 -25.93
N ILE A 19 -24.98 -5.65 -25.19
CA ILE A 19 -25.02 -5.61 -23.72
C ILE A 19 -24.23 -6.76 -23.11
N LEU A 20 -24.20 -7.93 -23.75
CA LEU A 20 -23.45 -9.09 -23.29
C LEU A 20 -21.93 -8.99 -23.54
N SER A 21 -21.49 -8.09 -24.44
CA SER A 21 -20.07 -7.87 -24.74
C SER A 21 -19.39 -6.84 -23.84
N SER A 22 -20.12 -6.12 -22.99
CA SER A 22 -19.54 -5.25 -21.96
C SER A 22 -19.07 -6.05 -20.75
N ASN A 23 -18.23 -7.05 -20.96
CA ASN A 23 -17.43 -7.64 -19.91
C ASN A 23 -16.45 -6.57 -19.45
N SER A 24 -16.80 -5.82 -18.42
CA SER A 24 -15.85 -5.02 -17.65
C SER A 24 -14.80 -5.98 -17.13
N VAL A 25 -13.66 -6.03 -17.80
CA VAL A 25 -12.46 -6.67 -17.28
C VAL A 25 -12.07 -5.88 -16.05
N PHE A 26 -12.65 -6.22 -14.91
CA PHE A 26 -12.08 -5.83 -13.63
C PHE A 26 -10.70 -6.48 -13.62
N ALA A 27 -9.68 -5.70 -13.93
CA ALA A 27 -8.30 -6.13 -13.73
C ALA A 27 -8.19 -6.54 -12.27
N SER A 28 -8.11 -7.84 -12.02
CA SER A 28 -7.90 -8.34 -10.67
C SER A 28 -6.59 -7.75 -10.20
N VAL A 29 -6.64 -6.94 -9.16
CA VAL A 29 -5.44 -6.35 -8.58
C VAL A 29 -4.60 -7.52 -8.10
N ASN A 30 -3.45 -7.71 -8.73
CA ASN A 30 -2.55 -8.80 -8.38
C ASN A 30 -2.00 -8.57 -6.99
N ASP A 31 -2.44 -9.35 -6.01
CA ASP A 31 -2.05 -9.25 -4.60
C ASP A 31 -0.52 -9.23 -4.42
N ASN A 32 0.23 -9.87 -5.33
CA ASN A 32 1.69 -9.87 -5.32
C ASN A 32 2.31 -8.47 -5.51
N GLU A 33 1.60 -7.51 -6.08
CA GLU A 33 2.12 -6.18 -6.41
C GLU A 33 1.45 -5.07 -5.57
N ILE A 34 0.39 -5.36 -4.80
CA ILE A 34 -0.36 -4.36 -4.04
C ILE A 34 0.56 -3.57 -3.11
N CYS A 35 1.27 -4.25 -2.20
CA CYS A 35 2.15 -3.57 -1.25
C CYS A 35 3.24 -2.78 -1.96
N LYS A 36 3.89 -3.37 -2.97
CA LYS A 36 4.97 -2.70 -3.71
C LYS A 36 4.48 -1.43 -4.39
N LYS A 37 3.33 -1.47 -5.08
CA LYS A 37 2.74 -0.30 -5.73
C LYS A 37 2.35 0.78 -4.71
N THR A 38 1.72 0.38 -3.61
CA THR A 38 1.33 1.29 -2.52
C THR A 38 2.55 1.94 -1.89
N ILE A 39 3.59 1.17 -1.58
CA ILE A 39 4.86 1.66 -1.03
C ILE A 39 5.51 2.65 -1.99
N SER A 40 5.66 2.30 -3.26
CA SER A 40 6.28 3.19 -4.27
C SER A 40 5.51 4.50 -4.44
N ASN A 41 4.19 4.44 -4.39
CA ASN A 41 3.35 5.64 -4.44
C ASN A 41 3.55 6.53 -3.19
N ILE A 42 3.57 5.95 -2.00
CA ILE A 42 3.77 6.70 -0.75
C ILE A 42 5.19 7.30 -0.68
N GLU A 43 6.23 6.54 -1.06
CA GLU A 43 7.60 7.07 -1.14
C GLU A 43 7.70 8.27 -2.08
N SER A 44 7.00 8.24 -3.23
CA SER A 44 7.02 9.35 -4.19
C SER A 44 6.36 10.64 -3.68
N LEU A 45 5.56 10.54 -2.62
CA LEU A 45 4.82 11.65 -1.99
C LEU A 45 5.46 12.12 -0.67
N THR A 46 6.59 11.54 -0.27
CA THR A 46 7.23 11.79 1.02
C THR A 46 8.74 11.99 0.86
N ASP A 47 9.40 12.51 1.90
CA ASP A 47 10.87 12.67 1.95
C ASP A 47 11.59 11.37 2.33
N ILE A 48 10.91 10.24 2.30
CA ILE A 48 11.53 8.93 2.54
C ILE A 48 12.40 8.57 1.33
N PRO A 49 13.67 8.20 1.53
CA PRO A 49 14.53 7.77 0.44
C PRO A 49 13.90 6.64 -0.37
N LYS A 50 14.04 6.72 -1.68
CA LYS A 50 13.50 5.72 -2.61
C LYS A 50 13.92 4.30 -2.19
N ASN A 51 12.99 3.36 -2.25
CA ASN A 51 13.17 1.95 -1.90
C ASN A 51 13.45 1.65 -0.40
N LEU A 52 13.57 2.65 0.47
CA LEU A 52 13.77 2.41 1.90
C LEU A 52 12.54 1.75 2.54
N LEU A 53 11.35 2.29 2.28
CA LEU A 53 10.10 1.74 2.80
C LEU A 53 9.82 0.34 2.20
N LEU A 54 10.24 0.11 0.95
CA LEU A 54 10.19 -1.21 0.33
C LEU A 54 11.14 -2.21 1.03
N GLY A 55 12.34 -1.77 1.41
CA GLY A 55 13.30 -2.58 2.19
C GLY A 55 12.72 -2.97 3.55
N ILE A 56 12.06 -2.04 4.23
CA ILE A 56 11.32 -2.31 5.48
C ILE A 56 10.20 -3.32 5.21
N GLY A 57 9.31 -3.09 4.24
CA GLY A 57 8.22 -3.99 3.92
C GLY A 57 8.66 -5.42 3.59
N LYS A 58 9.80 -5.59 2.87
CA LYS A 58 10.39 -6.92 2.62
C LYS A 58 10.90 -7.59 3.88
N THR A 59 11.37 -6.80 4.85
CA THR A 59 11.82 -7.31 6.14
C THR A 59 10.65 -7.77 6.99
N GLU A 60 9.54 -7.03 6.95
CA GLU A 60 8.34 -7.21 7.78
C GLU A 60 7.43 -8.35 7.27
N SER A 61 6.98 -8.24 6.02
CA SER A 61 5.99 -9.16 5.45
C SER A 61 6.49 -9.88 4.19
N GLY A 62 7.82 -10.04 4.05
CA GLY A 62 8.43 -10.72 2.92
C GLY A 62 7.97 -12.17 2.80
N ARG A 63 7.37 -12.52 1.65
CA ARG A 63 6.97 -13.89 1.28
C ARG A 63 7.72 -14.32 0.02
N VAL A 64 8.36 -15.49 0.09
CA VAL A 64 9.01 -16.10 -1.08
C VAL A 64 7.96 -16.89 -1.86
N LEU A 65 7.77 -16.55 -3.12
CA LEU A 65 6.88 -17.25 -4.04
C LEU A 65 7.53 -18.55 -4.58
N LYS A 66 6.74 -19.42 -5.19
CA LYS A 66 7.26 -20.62 -5.88
C LYS A 66 8.30 -20.26 -6.96
N SER A 67 8.19 -19.09 -7.58
CA SER A 67 9.17 -18.53 -8.52
C SER A 67 10.48 -18.06 -7.88
N LYS A 68 10.71 -18.31 -6.60
CA LYS A 68 11.84 -17.80 -5.78
C LYS A 68 11.89 -16.26 -5.65
N LYS A 69 10.87 -15.53 -6.14
CA LYS A 69 10.79 -14.07 -5.98
C LYS A 69 10.32 -13.74 -4.57
N LEU A 70 11.05 -12.85 -3.88
CA LEU A 70 10.63 -12.27 -2.61
C LEU A 70 9.72 -11.06 -2.88
N ILE A 71 8.53 -11.07 -2.32
CA ILE A 71 7.55 -9.98 -2.41
C ILE A 71 7.11 -9.53 -1.02
N VAL A 72 6.59 -8.31 -0.91
CA VAL A 72 5.87 -7.82 0.28
C VAL A 72 4.44 -8.31 0.19
N TRP A 73 4.02 -9.21 1.09
CA TRP A 73 2.70 -9.84 1.01
C TRP A 73 1.67 -9.10 1.89
N PRO A 74 0.57 -8.61 1.31
CA PRO A 74 -0.38 -7.77 2.06
C PRO A 74 -1.13 -8.51 3.15
N TRP A 75 -1.42 -9.78 2.95
CA TRP A 75 -2.25 -10.58 3.86
C TRP A 75 -1.40 -11.38 4.84
N THR A 76 -0.52 -10.65 5.56
CA THR A 76 0.42 -11.20 6.55
C THR A 76 0.03 -10.78 7.96
N VAL A 77 0.07 -11.71 8.88
CA VAL A 77 -0.06 -11.47 10.33
C VAL A 77 1.12 -12.13 11.04
N ASN A 78 1.83 -11.38 11.86
CA ASN A 78 2.67 -11.99 12.88
C ASN A 78 1.87 -12.06 14.18
N HIS A 79 1.70 -13.25 14.71
CA HIS A 79 1.01 -13.48 15.96
C HIS A 79 1.96 -14.11 16.97
N SER A 80 2.37 -13.32 17.95
CA SER A 80 3.31 -13.75 19.01
C SER A 80 4.59 -14.39 18.47
N GLY A 81 5.17 -13.80 17.41
CA GLY A 81 6.41 -14.28 16.78
C GLY A 81 6.21 -15.30 15.65
N LYS A 82 4.98 -15.77 15.40
CA LYS A 82 4.66 -16.69 14.31
C LYS A 82 4.09 -15.95 13.11
N SER A 83 4.79 -15.98 11.98
CA SER A 83 4.31 -15.39 10.72
C SER A 83 3.26 -16.29 10.05
N LEU A 84 2.11 -15.71 9.73
CA LEU A 84 0.98 -16.35 9.06
C LEU A 84 0.71 -15.60 7.75
N PHE A 85 0.60 -16.34 6.65
CA PHE A 85 0.29 -15.80 5.32
C PHE A 85 -1.06 -16.32 4.86
N PHE A 86 -1.99 -15.41 4.65
CA PHE A 86 -3.34 -15.71 4.17
C PHE A 86 -3.43 -15.50 2.66
N ASP A 87 -4.33 -16.19 1.98
CA ASP A 87 -4.48 -16.08 0.53
C ASP A 87 -5.16 -14.77 0.11
N ASN A 88 -5.99 -14.18 1.01
CA ASN A 88 -6.73 -12.96 0.71
C ASN A 88 -7.07 -12.18 1.98
N GLN A 89 -7.51 -10.93 1.77
CA GLN A 89 -7.88 -10.01 2.84
C GLN A 89 -8.99 -10.57 3.75
N LYS A 90 -9.97 -11.27 3.18
CA LYS A 90 -11.12 -11.81 3.95
C LYS A 90 -10.68 -12.82 4.99
N GLN A 91 -9.78 -13.74 4.62
CA GLN A 91 -9.23 -14.73 5.53
C GLN A 91 -8.42 -14.07 6.65
N MET A 92 -7.50 -13.16 6.30
CA MET A 92 -6.72 -12.40 7.26
C MET A 92 -7.60 -11.61 8.22
N LYS A 93 -8.60 -10.87 7.72
CA LYS A 93 -9.55 -10.09 8.52
C LYS A 93 -10.32 -10.98 9.51
N LYS A 94 -10.80 -12.14 9.04
CA LYS A 94 -11.50 -13.11 9.92
C LYS A 94 -10.59 -13.56 11.07
N TYR A 95 -9.34 -13.85 10.78
CA TYR A 95 -8.34 -14.23 11.78
C TYR A 95 -8.11 -13.12 12.80
N VAL A 96 -7.79 -11.91 12.33
CA VAL A 96 -7.51 -10.75 13.20
C VAL A 96 -8.70 -10.43 14.10
N LEU A 97 -9.93 -10.34 13.54
CA LEU A 97 -11.13 -10.04 14.31
C LEU A 97 -11.43 -11.11 15.37
N LYS A 98 -11.22 -12.39 15.05
CA LYS A 98 -11.40 -13.50 16.01
C LYS A 98 -10.51 -13.31 17.25
N HIS A 99 -9.25 -12.88 17.07
CA HIS A 99 -8.32 -12.70 18.18
C HIS A 99 -8.59 -11.41 18.95
N VAL A 100 -8.86 -10.31 18.25
CA VAL A 100 -9.21 -9.03 18.87
C VAL A 100 -10.46 -9.12 19.75
N LEU A 101 -11.50 -9.86 19.32
CA LEU A 101 -12.71 -10.11 20.11
C LEU A 101 -12.44 -10.89 21.41
N LYS A 102 -11.34 -11.65 21.45
CA LYS A 102 -10.87 -12.35 22.66
C LYS A 102 -9.93 -11.52 23.53
N GLY A 103 -9.72 -10.22 23.18
CA GLY A 103 -8.79 -9.34 23.90
C GLY A 103 -7.32 -9.48 23.48
N ASP A 104 -7.01 -10.41 22.57
CA ASP A 104 -5.66 -10.62 22.08
C ASP A 104 -5.33 -9.62 20.95
N ASN A 105 -4.53 -8.63 21.29
CA ASN A 105 -4.10 -7.56 20.38
C ASN A 105 -2.61 -7.68 20.01
N ASN A 106 -1.90 -8.75 20.42
CA ASN A 106 -0.48 -8.90 20.09
C ASN A 106 -0.30 -9.44 18.66
N LEU A 107 -0.78 -8.68 17.70
CA LEU A 107 -0.80 -9.00 16.27
C LEU A 107 -0.15 -7.87 15.49
N ASP A 108 0.85 -8.22 14.64
CA ASP A 108 1.39 -7.32 13.63
C ASP A 108 0.71 -7.62 12.30
N VAL A 109 0.23 -6.60 11.58
CA VAL A 109 -0.65 -6.81 10.43
C VAL A 109 -0.23 -6.04 9.18
N GLY A 110 -0.43 -6.67 8.03
CA GLY A 110 -0.36 -6.02 6.72
C GLY A 110 1.04 -5.90 6.15
N CYS A 111 1.16 -5.08 5.09
CA CYS A 111 2.40 -4.85 4.36
C CYS A 111 3.58 -4.45 5.26
N MET A 112 3.30 -3.63 6.27
CA MET A 112 4.30 -2.99 7.12
C MET A 112 4.28 -3.50 8.55
N GLN A 113 3.55 -4.58 8.83
CA GLN A 113 3.46 -5.28 10.12
C GLN A 113 3.22 -4.32 11.31
N ILE A 114 2.16 -3.51 11.20
CA ILE A 114 1.78 -2.58 12.25
C ILE A 114 1.12 -3.34 13.42
N ASN A 115 1.70 -3.22 14.61
CA ASN A 115 1.22 -3.91 15.81
C ASN A 115 -0.08 -3.29 16.34
N LEU A 116 -1.12 -4.11 16.53
CA LEU A 116 -2.42 -3.65 17.02
C LEU A 116 -2.34 -3.13 18.45
N LYS A 117 -1.60 -3.79 19.34
CA LYS A 117 -1.51 -3.41 20.76
C LYS A 117 -1.02 -1.97 20.92
N TRP A 118 -0.02 -1.58 20.12
CA TRP A 118 0.65 -0.30 20.26
C TRP A 118 0.10 0.80 19.36
N HIS A 119 -0.50 0.45 18.21
CA HIS A 119 -0.80 1.43 17.17
C HIS A 119 -2.28 1.54 16.80
N LYS A 120 -3.18 0.65 17.31
CA LYS A 120 -4.56 0.63 16.86
C LYS A 120 -5.33 1.94 17.12
N HIS A 121 -4.94 2.69 18.15
CA HIS A 121 -5.57 3.96 18.49
C HIS A 121 -5.35 5.07 17.43
N ASN A 122 -4.37 4.89 16.53
CA ASN A 122 -4.13 5.80 15.41
C ASN A 122 -5.02 5.51 14.19
N PHE A 123 -5.87 4.50 14.26
CA PHE A 123 -6.76 4.10 13.17
C PHE A 123 -8.22 4.18 13.62
N LYS A 124 -9.11 4.60 12.72
CA LYS A 124 -10.55 4.66 13.01
C LYS A 124 -11.14 3.25 13.17
N LYS A 125 -10.66 2.29 12.40
CA LYS A 125 -11.16 0.91 12.34
C LYS A 125 -9.99 -0.06 12.19
N ILE A 126 -10.13 -1.27 12.73
CA ILE A 126 -9.18 -2.37 12.50
C ILE A 126 -9.01 -2.66 11.00
N ASN A 127 -10.07 -2.51 10.23
CA ASN A 127 -10.01 -2.69 8.78
C ASN A 127 -9.03 -1.74 8.09
N ASP A 128 -8.83 -0.53 8.61
CA ASP A 128 -7.85 0.42 8.07
C ASP A 128 -6.41 -0.06 8.34
N MET A 129 -6.16 -0.73 9.47
CA MET A 129 -4.85 -1.35 9.75
C MET A 129 -4.53 -2.52 8.80
N ILE A 130 -5.55 -3.27 8.37
CA ILE A 130 -5.41 -4.43 7.48
C ILE A 130 -5.28 -3.98 6.01
N SER A 131 -5.87 -2.85 5.64
CA SER A 131 -5.89 -2.35 4.27
C SER A 131 -4.52 -1.81 3.87
N PRO A 132 -3.97 -2.18 2.68
CA PRO A 132 -2.60 -1.85 2.30
C PRO A 132 -2.28 -0.35 2.34
N GLU A 133 -3.16 0.50 1.79
CA GLU A 133 -2.87 1.93 1.71
C GLU A 133 -2.82 2.63 3.08
N PRO A 134 -3.80 2.51 3.98
CA PRO A 134 -3.69 3.10 5.33
C PRO A 134 -2.55 2.49 6.15
N ASN A 135 -2.29 1.19 5.99
CA ASN A 135 -1.20 0.49 6.67
C ASN A 135 0.16 1.06 6.28
N VAL A 136 0.43 1.20 4.97
CA VAL A 136 1.69 1.76 4.45
C VAL A 136 1.81 3.26 4.76
N SER A 137 0.72 4.03 4.63
CA SER A 137 0.71 5.47 4.94
C SER A 137 1.05 5.74 6.39
N TYR A 138 0.48 4.95 7.30
CA TYR A 138 0.79 5.06 8.73
C TYR A 138 2.27 4.71 9.00
N ALA A 139 2.77 3.62 8.43
CA ALA A 139 4.17 3.21 8.58
C ALA A 139 5.14 4.28 8.09
N ALA A 140 4.86 4.92 6.95
CA ALA A 140 5.65 6.03 6.41
C ALA A 140 5.66 7.22 7.37
N SER A 141 4.50 7.61 7.89
CA SER A 141 4.39 8.70 8.88
C SER A 141 5.15 8.39 10.17
N PHE A 142 5.05 7.16 10.66
CA PHE A 142 5.78 6.71 11.85
C PHE A 142 7.30 6.71 11.62
N LEU A 143 7.76 6.25 10.47
CA LEU A 143 9.19 6.26 10.10
C LEU A 143 9.73 7.70 10.01
N LEU A 144 8.97 8.64 9.44
CA LEU A 144 9.32 10.06 9.37
C LEU A 144 9.41 10.70 10.77
N GLN A 145 8.50 10.37 11.68
CA GLN A 145 8.56 10.82 13.07
C GLN A 145 9.83 10.30 13.77
N LEU A 146 10.17 9.03 13.56
CA LEU A 146 11.40 8.45 14.08
C LEU A 146 12.64 9.14 13.50
N LYS A 147 12.65 9.44 12.18
CA LYS A 147 13.72 10.20 11.53
C LYS A 147 13.86 11.61 12.13
N LYS A 148 12.75 12.30 12.36
CA LYS A 148 12.73 13.61 13.02
C LYS A 148 13.28 13.51 14.45
N LYS A 149 12.86 12.49 15.22
CA LYS A 149 13.27 12.30 16.62
C LYS A 149 14.75 11.93 16.78
N TYR A 150 15.26 11.05 15.93
CA TYR A 150 16.60 10.45 16.08
C TYR A 150 17.66 11.00 15.12
N GLY A 151 17.29 11.90 14.22
CA GLY A 151 18.22 12.66 13.37
C GLY A 151 18.68 11.95 12.09
N ASN A 152 18.66 10.63 12.01
CA ASN A 152 19.13 9.87 10.86
C ASN A 152 18.29 8.62 10.54
N TRP A 153 18.42 8.10 9.32
CA TRP A 153 17.62 6.96 8.86
C TRP A 153 17.97 5.64 9.54
N ASN A 154 19.25 5.42 9.87
CA ASN A 154 19.66 4.18 10.53
C ASN A 154 19.00 4.05 11.91
N GLU A 155 18.97 5.13 12.68
CA GLU A 155 18.25 5.13 13.95
C GLU A 155 16.74 4.99 13.75
N ALA A 156 16.16 5.72 12.78
CA ALA A 156 14.73 5.57 12.47
C ALA A 156 14.35 4.12 12.15
N ILE A 157 15.15 3.42 11.31
CA ILE A 157 14.94 2.02 10.99
C ILE A 157 15.04 1.14 12.24
N LYS A 158 16.05 1.34 13.07
CA LYS A 158 16.19 0.57 14.32
C LYS A 158 14.97 0.70 15.22
N PHE A 159 14.59 1.94 15.49
CA PHE A 159 13.46 2.23 16.38
C PHE A 159 12.08 1.95 15.78
N TYR A 160 11.99 1.80 14.46
CA TYR A 160 10.78 1.30 13.82
C TYR A 160 10.43 -0.12 14.32
N HIS A 161 11.43 -0.96 14.48
CA HIS A 161 11.26 -2.33 14.91
C HIS A 161 11.26 -2.50 16.44
N SER A 162 12.24 -1.91 17.12
CA SER A 162 12.39 -2.08 18.58
C SER A 162 13.34 -1.05 19.17
N SER A 163 13.11 -0.69 20.44
CA SER A 163 14.10 0.04 21.24
C SER A 163 15.23 -0.86 21.78
N ASP A 164 15.07 -2.19 21.74
CA ASP A 164 16.06 -3.15 22.22
C ASP A 164 17.20 -3.30 21.19
N PRO A 165 18.46 -2.96 21.57
CA PRO A 165 19.62 -3.08 20.68
C PRO A 165 19.92 -4.49 20.18
N ILE A 166 19.54 -5.53 20.94
CA ILE A 166 19.73 -6.93 20.53
C ILE A 166 18.84 -7.25 19.33
N LYS A 167 17.65 -6.66 19.28
CA LYS A 167 16.67 -6.88 18.19
C LYS A 167 16.86 -5.90 17.04
N ASN A 168 17.12 -4.63 17.34
CA ASN A 168 17.10 -3.57 16.32
C ASN A 168 18.36 -3.54 15.43
N LYS A 169 19.55 -3.92 15.94
CA LYS A 169 20.78 -3.97 15.12
C LYS A 169 20.73 -5.02 14.00
N PRO A 170 20.32 -6.28 14.24
CA PRO A 170 20.13 -7.27 13.16
C PRO A 170 19.04 -6.84 12.18
N TYR A 171 17.96 -6.21 12.67
CA TYR A 171 16.90 -5.67 11.85
C TYR A 171 17.40 -4.59 10.89
N LEU A 172 18.14 -3.59 11.38
CA LEU A 172 18.79 -2.58 10.55
C LEU A 172 19.62 -3.23 9.43
N LYS A 173 20.48 -4.20 9.78
CA LYS A 173 21.33 -4.89 8.78
C LYS A 173 20.48 -5.52 7.67
N LYS A 174 19.36 -6.15 8.02
CA LYS A 174 18.46 -6.80 7.08
C LYS A 174 17.76 -5.78 6.15
N VAL A 175 17.26 -4.68 6.72
CA VAL A 175 16.64 -3.60 5.92
C VAL A 175 17.65 -2.98 4.96
N LEU A 176 18.86 -2.63 5.43
CA LEU A 176 19.90 -2.05 4.59
C LEU A 176 20.31 -2.97 3.44
N ASN A 177 20.35 -4.29 3.67
CA ASN A 177 20.63 -5.26 2.61
C ASN A 177 19.55 -5.24 1.52
N PHE A 178 18.27 -5.22 1.89
CA PHE A 178 17.20 -5.11 0.91
C PHE A 178 17.19 -3.76 0.20
N TRP A 179 17.41 -2.67 0.91
CA TRP A 179 17.44 -1.33 0.34
C TRP A 179 18.53 -1.18 -0.73
N LYS A 180 19.78 -1.54 -0.41
CA LYS A 180 20.91 -1.52 -1.35
C LYS A 180 20.67 -2.39 -2.59
N ASN A 181 20.08 -3.57 -2.43
CA ASN A 181 19.85 -4.49 -3.54
C ASN A 181 18.71 -3.99 -4.48
N GLU A 182 17.78 -3.18 -4.00
CA GLU A 182 16.78 -2.54 -4.87
C GLU A 182 17.39 -1.38 -5.68
N ASP A 183 18.30 -0.61 -5.10
CA ASP A 183 18.98 0.51 -5.78
C ASP A 183 19.91 0.03 -6.91
N ASN A 184 20.47 -1.17 -6.77
CA ASN A 184 21.37 -1.78 -7.77
C ASN A 184 20.64 -2.49 -8.92
N LYS A 185 19.31 -2.52 -8.94
CA LYS A 185 18.57 -3.08 -10.08
C LYS A 185 18.63 -2.11 -11.26
N PRO A 186 19.01 -2.58 -12.48
CA PRO A 186 19.10 -1.73 -13.66
C PRO A 186 17.79 -0.99 -13.92
N THR A 187 17.89 0.31 -14.12
CA THR A 187 16.77 1.25 -14.18
C THR A 187 16.20 1.39 -15.60
N TYR A 188 16.10 0.35 -16.42
CA TYR A 188 15.56 0.45 -17.80
C TYR A 188 14.10 0.92 -17.89
N LEU A 189 13.40 1.02 -16.76
CA LEU A 189 12.00 1.47 -16.75
C LEU A 189 11.82 2.91 -16.27
N VAL A 190 12.86 3.56 -15.70
CA VAL A 190 12.74 4.92 -15.15
C VAL A 190 12.68 5.97 -16.25
N ASP A 191 13.35 5.75 -17.39
CA ASP A 191 13.35 6.73 -18.49
C ASP A 191 12.00 6.82 -19.21
N LYS A 192 11.25 5.70 -19.30
CA LYS A 192 9.86 5.72 -19.81
C LYS A 192 8.89 6.44 -18.87
N ILE A 193 9.17 6.44 -17.55
CA ILE A 193 8.33 7.12 -16.56
C ILE A 193 8.65 8.61 -16.49
N LYS A 194 9.90 9.04 -16.66
CA LYS A 194 10.28 10.45 -16.70
C LYS A 194 9.64 11.18 -17.89
N THR A 195 9.63 10.58 -19.07
CA THR A 195 8.96 11.14 -20.26
C THR A 195 7.45 11.24 -20.07
N ASN A 196 6.81 10.29 -19.42
CA ASN A 196 5.40 10.35 -19.09
C ASN A 196 5.09 11.37 -17.96
N LYS A 197 5.97 11.52 -16.97
CA LYS A 197 5.81 12.48 -15.88
C LYS A 197 5.83 13.92 -16.39
N ASN A 198 6.72 14.25 -17.34
CA ASN A 198 6.77 15.57 -17.96
C ASN A 198 5.54 15.85 -18.85
N LYS A 199 5.00 14.82 -19.53
CA LYS A 199 3.76 14.94 -20.31
C LYS A 199 2.53 15.07 -19.41
N LEU A 200 2.49 14.35 -18.27
CA LEU A 200 1.43 14.47 -17.26
C LEU A 200 1.49 15.80 -16.51
N MET A 201 2.67 16.31 -16.16
CA MET A 201 2.80 17.64 -15.54
C MET A 201 2.33 18.76 -16.48
N LYS A 202 2.61 18.66 -17.78
CA LYS A 202 2.10 19.64 -18.77
C LYS A 202 0.58 19.61 -18.90
N VAL A 203 -0.03 18.41 -18.86
CA VAL A 203 -1.51 18.25 -18.88
C VAL A 203 -2.15 18.72 -17.57
N VAL A 204 -1.46 18.55 -16.43
CA VAL A 204 -1.96 18.98 -15.10
C VAL A 204 -1.84 20.49 -14.91
N SER A 205 -0.85 21.16 -15.52
CA SER A 205 -0.74 22.62 -15.48
C SER A 205 -1.76 23.34 -16.37
N GLU A 206 -2.32 22.64 -17.36
CA GLU A 206 -3.36 23.18 -18.26
C GLU A 206 -4.79 22.84 -17.83
N SER A 207 -4.99 21.94 -16.85
CA SER A 207 -6.32 21.63 -16.32
C SER A 207 -6.56 22.37 -15.02
N THR A 208 -7.48 23.34 -15.06
CA THR A 208 -8.12 23.93 -13.88
C THR A 208 -8.40 22.87 -12.82
N SER A 209 -7.92 23.14 -11.64
CA SER A 209 -7.79 22.32 -10.45
C SER A 209 -8.60 21.01 -10.42
N LEU A 210 -7.90 19.89 -10.32
CA LEU A 210 -8.47 18.56 -10.02
C LEU A 210 -9.33 18.55 -8.73
N ARG A 211 -9.25 19.63 -7.95
CA ARG A 211 -10.00 19.89 -6.73
C ARG A 211 -11.50 19.96 -7.00
N ASP A 212 -11.90 20.49 -8.16
CA ASP A 212 -13.32 20.76 -8.45
C ASP A 212 -14.02 19.58 -9.17
N ARG A 213 -13.25 18.59 -9.65
CA ARG A 213 -13.79 17.49 -10.46
C ARG A 213 -13.99 16.17 -9.74
N GLN A 214 -13.43 15.99 -8.54
CA GLN A 214 -13.58 14.73 -7.81
C GLN A 214 -13.59 14.95 -6.28
N PRO A 215 -14.79 15.04 -5.67
CA PRO A 215 -14.96 15.17 -4.21
C PRO A 215 -14.26 14.08 -3.40
N PHE A 216 -14.07 12.92 -3.99
CA PHE A 216 -13.35 11.78 -3.42
C PHE A 216 -11.85 12.03 -3.22
N LEU A 217 -11.20 12.76 -4.14
CA LEU A 217 -9.78 13.13 -4.02
C LEU A 217 -9.58 14.28 -3.02
N SER A 218 -10.52 15.21 -2.89
CA SER A 218 -10.46 16.28 -1.89
C SER A 218 -10.49 15.73 -0.46
N ALA A 219 -11.37 14.78 -0.17
CA ALA A 219 -11.43 14.11 1.13
C ALA A 219 -10.13 13.32 1.45
N ARG A 220 -9.42 12.88 0.43
CA ARG A 220 -8.14 12.17 0.54
C ARG A 220 -6.98 13.14 0.83
N TRP A 221 -6.97 14.31 0.21
CA TRP A 221 -6.03 15.40 0.47
C TRP A 221 -6.25 16.05 1.82
N GLU A 222 -7.49 16.22 2.26
CA GLU A 222 -7.80 16.73 3.59
C GLU A 222 -7.28 15.80 4.70
N LYS A 223 -7.32 14.49 4.49
CA LYS A 223 -6.70 13.54 5.43
C LYS A 223 -5.18 13.68 5.47
N VAL A 224 -4.52 13.84 4.33
CA VAL A 224 -3.06 14.03 4.26
C VAL A 224 -2.66 15.38 4.86
N THR A 225 -3.40 16.46 4.59
CA THR A 225 -3.16 17.79 5.19
C THR A 225 -3.53 17.82 6.67
N PHE A 226 -4.56 17.11 7.10
CA PHE A 226 -4.91 16.94 8.52
C PHE A 226 -3.78 16.23 9.28
N PHE A 227 -3.23 15.16 8.74
CA PHE A 227 -2.05 14.50 9.34
C PHE A 227 -0.82 15.41 9.31
N ARG A 228 -0.58 16.17 8.25
CA ARG A 228 0.48 17.20 8.20
C ARG A 228 0.31 18.24 9.32
N LYS A 229 -0.87 18.78 9.50
CA LYS A 229 -1.16 19.81 10.49
C LYS A 229 -0.99 19.33 11.93
N ILE A 230 -1.48 18.12 12.25
CA ILE A 230 -1.35 17.54 13.60
C ILE A 230 0.11 17.19 13.95
N PHE A 231 0.94 16.85 12.96
CA PHE A 231 2.28 16.30 13.21
C PHE A 231 3.43 17.25 12.89
N LEU A 232 3.17 18.40 12.26
CA LEU A 232 4.21 19.40 11.95
C LEU A 232 4.09 20.69 12.77
N GLU A 233 2.97 20.94 13.45
CA GLU A 233 2.72 22.15 14.24
C GLU A 233 2.81 21.93 15.78
N LYS A 234 3.48 20.85 16.24
CA LYS A 234 3.84 20.67 17.64
C LYS A 234 5.35 20.62 17.83
#